data_a320c14dbaf71afae07e598b43cf3918
#
_entry.id   a320c14dbaf71afae07e598b43cf3918
#
_cell.length_a   1.000
_cell.length_b   1.000
_cell.length_c   1.000
_cell.angle_alpha   90.00
_cell.angle_beta   90.00
_cell.angle_gamma   90.00
#
_symmetry.space_group_name_H-M   'P 1'
#
loop_
_entity.id
_entity.type
_entity.pdbx_description
1 polymer ?
#
loop_
_entity_poly.entity_id
_entity_poly.type
_entity_poly.pdbx_seq_one_letter_code
_entity_poly.pdbx_strand_id
1 'polypeptide(L)'
;MPPAPAGTIAPAGTIAPAEAVTPLLRGIAVLRRLTEAPGGTLSLSALEKTTGLARSTVDRLTATLARMGHVRLDGRDVTLAPRLMELGNAYLAALRLPALLSARADELADELDESVSLAVGDRDGIRFIHQATRRRAMSLSFRIGDLLPAERTAPGPLFAADWTEADWRHWRERRAADPADHTFPAVPPSEHPTPDEDFVLRTAKAATNDHALDDQLIEPGLVALSVPVRDPGTGRVACVASVVSHTSRHTAPDLRTALLPRLRAAVAAMEDDLRTAPPPAPAPPRAGLATWTGASKQELGREFVESLARGLTVLTAFDEGRSALTLTQVAQATGLARATARRALITLGHADLLAPAPGNTFTLTPRVLSLGFPPLSRTSLPEIAQPHLTALADRVHESTSLAVLSESGEEIQYTARASTTRVLSARVTVGARLPARDTAPGHVLLALPEARTQGYALVDEELEAGLRSLAVPVRDRTGRVVAALNVAMHAARRTAAACRTDILPELSRTATLIEADLSVAGRFVHVPPT
;
A
#
# COMPACT_ATOMS: atom_id res chain seq x y z
N MET A 1 -12.16 -23.66 28.29
CA MET A 1 -13.30 -23.21 27.47
C MET A 1 -12.72 -22.40 26.32
N PRO A 2 -13.05 -22.66 25.06
CA PRO A 2 -12.59 -21.82 23.97
C PRO A 2 -13.28 -20.46 24.03
N PRO A 3 -12.61 -19.34 23.65
CA PRO A 3 -13.22 -18.03 23.64
C PRO A 3 -14.37 -17.98 22.63
N ALA A 4 -15.45 -17.27 22.99
CA ALA A 4 -16.62 -17.06 22.17
C ALA A 4 -16.24 -16.35 20.85
N PRO A 5 -16.95 -16.61 19.73
CA PRO A 5 -16.67 -15.97 18.46
C PRO A 5 -16.94 -14.47 18.56
N ALA A 6 -15.97 -13.67 18.12
CA ALA A 6 -16.09 -12.23 18.00
C ALA A 6 -17.36 -11.88 17.23
N GLY A 7 -18.25 -11.14 17.89
CA GLY A 7 -19.52 -10.71 17.32
C GLY A 7 -19.31 -9.88 16.07
N THR A 8 -20.13 -10.15 15.08
CA THR A 8 -20.29 -9.37 13.85
C THR A 8 -20.68 -7.95 14.21
N ILE A 9 -19.72 -7.03 14.26
CA ILE A 9 -20.01 -5.58 14.34
C ILE A 9 -20.35 -5.14 12.92
N ALA A 10 -21.65 -5.20 12.59
CA ALA A 10 -22.17 -4.38 11.51
C ALA A 10 -22.09 -2.92 11.99
N PRO A 11 -21.62 -1.96 11.16
CA PRO A 11 -21.72 -0.56 11.51
C PRO A 11 -23.20 -0.22 11.73
N ALA A 12 -23.48 0.44 12.84
CA ALA A 12 -24.84 0.82 13.24
C ALA A 12 -25.58 1.47 12.06
N GLY A 13 -26.59 0.83 11.61
CA GLY A 13 -27.74 1.11 10.81
C GLY A 13 -27.92 2.48 10.16
N THR A 14 -27.06 2.88 9.24
CA THR A 14 -27.45 3.85 8.22
C THR A 14 -28.02 3.07 7.05
N ILE A 15 -29.34 3.16 6.81
CA ILE A 15 -30.00 2.56 5.65
C ILE A 15 -29.30 3.12 4.40
N ALA A 16 -28.74 2.22 3.58
CA ALA A 16 -28.09 2.64 2.35
C ALA A 16 -29.05 3.46 1.48
N PRO A 17 -28.61 4.58 0.88
CA PRO A 17 -29.45 5.36 -0.02
C PRO A 17 -30.08 4.48 -1.08
N ALA A 18 -31.32 4.76 -1.46
CA ALA A 18 -32.05 3.97 -2.48
C ALA A 18 -31.28 3.82 -3.81
N GLU A 19 -30.36 4.76 -4.10
CA GLU A 19 -29.50 4.74 -5.28
C GLU A 19 -28.16 4.00 -5.08
N ALA A 20 -27.85 3.51 -3.87
CA ALA A 20 -26.60 2.83 -3.58
C ALA A 20 -26.47 1.50 -4.34
N VAL A 21 -25.27 1.23 -4.83
CA VAL A 21 -24.94 0.04 -5.61
C VAL A 21 -24.50 -1.07 -4.66
N THR A 22 -25.41 -1.95 -4.27
CA THR A 22 -25.16 -3.05 -3.32
C THR A 22 -23.95 -3.92 -3.67
N PRO A 23 -23.70 -4.33 -4.94
CA PRO A 23 -22.51 -5.11 -5.26
C PRO A 23 -21.18 -4.35 -5.02
N LEU A 24 -21.17 -3.02 -5.17
CA LEU A 24 -20.00 -2.20 -4.86
C LEU A 24 -19.73 -2.19 -3.35
N LEU A 25 -20.76 -1.98 -2.52
CA LEU A 25 -20.63 -2.03 -1.06
C LEU A 25 -20.13 -3.41 -0.58
N ARG A 26 -20.66 -4.49 -1.14
CA ARG A 26 -20.23 -5.86 -0.82
C ARG A 26 -18.78 -6.12 -1.22
N GLY A 27 -18.35 -5.64 -2.39
CA GLY A 27 -16.95 -5.74 -2.83
C GLY A 27 -15.99 -4.96 -1.94
N ILE A 28 -16.39 -3.74 -1.50
CA ILE A 28 -15.64 -2.95 -0.52
C ILE A 28 -15.52 -3.70 0.81
N ALA A 29 -16.60 -4.35 1.28
CA ALA A 29 -16.57 -5.16 2.50
C ALA A 29 -15.59 -6.34 2.38
N VAL A 30 -15.57 -7.04 1.24
CA VAL A 30 -14.59 -8.13 0.97
C VAL A 30 -13.16 -7.60 1.03
N LEU A 31 -12.86 -6.47 0.38
CA LEU A 31 -11.53 -5.87 0.39
C LEU A 31 -11.09 -5.45 1.81
N ARG A 32 -12.00 -4.88 2.61
CA ARG A 32 -11.71 -4.52 4.00
C ARG A 32 -11.37 -5.75 4.85
N ARG A 33 -12.13 -6.85 4.71
CA ARG A 33 -11.83 -8.10 5.44
C ARG A 33 -10.49 -8.71 5.05
N LEU A 34 -10.14 -8.67 3.77
CA LEU A 34 -8.81 -9.07 3.32
C LEU A 34 -7.72 -8.15 3.88
N THR A 35 -7.97 -6.85 3.97
CA THR A 35 -7.00 -5.88 4.52
C THR A 35 -6.72 -6.13 6.01
N GLU A 36 -7.73 -6.53 6.78
CA GLU A 36 -7.64 -6.85 8.21
C GLU A 36 -6.99 -8.21 8.47
N ALA A 37 -6.95 -9.07 7.46
CA ALA A 37 -6.42 -10.43 7.59
C ALA A 37 -4.88 -10.47 7.61
N PRO A 38 -4.26 -11.39 8.37
CA PRO A 38 -2.81 -11.61 8.33
C PRO A 38 -2.32 -11.88 6.90
N GLY A 39 -1.30 -11.15 6.46
CA GLY A 39 -0.76 -11.27 5.11
C GLY A 39 -1.73 -10.92 3.98
N GLY A 40 -2.88 -10.28 4.27
CA GLY A 40 -3.87 -9.91 3.26
C GLY A 40 -4.54 -11.11 2.59
N THR A 41 -4.64 -12.25 3.27
CA THR A 41 -5.13 -13.53 2.70
C THR A 41 -6.25 -14.13 3.54
N LEU A 42 -7.33 -14.54 2.89
CA LEU A 42 -8.44 -15.30 3.48
C LEU A 42 -8.91 -16.39 2.51
N SER A 43 -9.37 -17.50 3.07
CA SER A 43 -10.09 -18.49 2.26
C SER A 43 -11.48 -17.98 1.87
N LEU A 44 -12.03 -18.49 0.76
CA LEU A 44 -13.39 -18.17 0.33
C LEU A 44 -14.42 -18.42 1.43
N SER A 45 -14.27 -19.52 2.20
CA SER A 45 -15.16 -19.84 3.33
C SER A 45 -15.01 -18.86 4.51
N ALA A 46 -13.80 -18.37 4.77
CA ALA A 46 -13.58 -17.33 5.78
C ALA A 46 -14.21 -16.00 5.36
N LEU A 47 -14.13 -15.64 4.07
CA LEU A 47 -14.80 -14.46 3.52
C LEU A 47 -16.33 -14.57 3.62
N GLU A 48 -16.93 -15.73 3.33
CA GLU A 48 -18.36 -15.96 3.55
C GLU A 48 -18.76 -15.70 5.01
N LYS A 49 -18.01 -16.31 5.94
CA LYS A 49 -18.28 -16.19 7.38
C LYS A 49 -18.11 -14.76 7.89
N THR A 50 -17.03 -14.06 7.48
CA THR A 50 -16.70 -12.72 8.01
C THR A 50 -17.51 -11.61 7.37
N THR A 51 -17.99 -11.80 6.13
CA THR A 51 -18.85 -10.82 5.42
C THR A 51 -20.32 -11.11 5.55
N GLY A 52 -20.73 -12.32 5.94
CA GLY A 52 -22.13 -12.77 5.93
C GLY A 52 -22.74 -12.92 4.52
N LEU A 53 -21.91 -12.93 3.48
CA LEU A 53 -22.38 -13.05 2.09
C LEU A 53 -22.52 -14.51 1.69
N ALA A 54 -23.50 -14.79 0.81
CA ALA A 54 -23.64 -16.12 0.23
C ALA A 54 -22.42 -16.48 -0.64
N ARG A 55 -22.04 -17.77 -0.68
CA ARG A 55 -20.92 -18.34 -1.43
C ARG A 55 -20.83 -17.82 -2.86
N SER A 56 -21.92 -17.95 -3.61
CA SER A 56 -21.96 -17.51 -5.02
C SER A 56 -21.72 -16.00 -5.19
N THR A 57 -22.06 -15.20 -4.18
CA THR A 57 -21.76 -13.76 -4.18
C THR A 57 -20.26 -13.52 -3.95
N VAL A 58 -19.65 -14.21 -2.98
CA VAL A 58 -18.21 -14.12 -2.70
C VAL A 58 -17.43 -14.55 -3.94
N ASP A 59 -17.76 -15.71 -4.53
CA ASP A 59 -17.08 -16.23 -5.72
C ASP A 59 -17.10 -15.21 -6.89
N ARG A 60 -18.27 -14.60 -7.17
CA ARG A 60 -18.38 -13.58 -8.24
C ARG A 60 -17.64 -12.29 -7.94
N LEU A 61 -17.65 -11.82 -6.68
CA LEU A 61 -16.91 -10.62 -6.28
C LEU A 61 -15.40 -10.86 -6.38
N THR A 62 -14.92 -11.98 -5.86
CA THR A 62 -13.48 -12.31 -5.90
C THR A 62 -12.98 -12.60 -7.31
N ALA A 63 -13.76 -13.27 -8.17
CA ALA A 63 -13.44 -13.43 -9.59
C ALA A 63 -13.35 -12.08 -10.31
N THR A 64 -14.26 -11.15 -10.01
CA THR A 64 -14.22 -9.79 -10.57
C THR A 64 -12.97 -9.03 -10.09
N LEU A 65 -12.65 -9.08 -8.79
CA LEU A 65 -11.45 -8.44 -8.22
C LEU A 65 -10.17 -9.06 -8.78
N ALA A 66 -10.13 -10.38 -8.99
CA ALA A 66 -9.01 -11.06 -9.62
C ALA A 66 -8.83 -10.63 -11.08
N ARG A 67 -9.91 -10.51 -11.84
CA ARG A 67 -9.87 -9.98 -13.22
C ARG A 67 -9.37 -8.53 -13.28
N MET A 68 -9.64 -7.73 -12.23
CA MET A 68 -9.08 -6.38 -12.06
C MET A 68 -7.60 -6.40 -11.65
N GLY A 69 -7.07 -7.54 -11.24
CA GLY A 69 -5.72 -7.66 -10.68
C GLY A 69 -5.60 -7.16 -9.24
N HIS A 70 -6.72 -6.94 -8.55
CA HIS A 70 -6.74 -6.46 -7.16
C HIS A 70 -6.53 -7.58 -6.13
N VAL A 71 -6.84 -8.81 -6.51
CA VAL A 71 -6.58 -10.02 -5.72
C VAL A 71 -6.04 -11.13 -6.62
N ARG A 72 -5.40 -12.12 -6.03
CA ARG A 72 -5.07 -13.40 -6.65
C ARG A 72 -5.93 -14.49 -6.04
N LEU A 73 -6.29 -15.46 -6.86
CA LEU A 73 -7.00 -16.67 -6.45
C LEU A 73 -6.01 -17.82 -6.57
N ASP A 74 -5.74 -18.49 -5.45
CA ASP A 74 -4.88 -19.68 -5.38
C ASP A 74 -5.66 -20.80 -4.69
N GLY A 75 -6.23 -21.70 -5.49
CA GLY A 75 -7.12 -22.74 -5.01
C GLY A 75 -8.34 -22.16 -4.28
N ARG A 76 -8.34 -22.23 -2.95
CA ARG A 76 -9.42 -21.72 -2.10
C ARG A 76 -9.09 -20.38 -1.44
N ASP A 77 -7.88 -19.89 -1.60
CA ASP A 77 -7.39 -18.70 -0.96
C ASP A 77 -7.48 -17.48 -1.89
N VAL A 78 -7.82 -16.35 -1.29
CA VAL A 78 -7.90 -15.03 -1.92
C VAL A 78 -6.87 -14.15 -1.24
N THR A 79 -5.88 -13.69 -2.00
CA THR A 79 -4.79 -12.85 -1.50
C THR A 79 -4.82 -11.48 -2.19
N LEU A 80 -4.63 -10.41 -1.44
CA LEU A 80 -4.47 -9.07 -1.99
C LEU A 80 -3.29 -9.03 -2.98
N ALA A 81 -3.44 -8.28 -4.07
CA ALA A 81 -2.39 -8.11 -5.07
C ALA A 81 -1.90 -6.66 -5.11
N PRO A 82 -0.61 -6.41 -5.48
CA PRO A 82 -0.01 -5.06 -5.47
C PRO A 82 -0.82 -4.03 -6.24
N ARG A 83 -1.47 -4.41 -7.32
CA ARG A 83 -2.30 -3.52 -8.14
C ARG A 83 -3.45 -2.86 -7.37
N LEU A 84 -3.92 -3.46 -6.28
CA LEU A 84 -4.94 -2.85 -5.43
C LEU A 84 -4.47 -1.51 -4.82
N MET A 85 -3.15 -1.34 -4.63
CA MET A 85 -2.58 -0.09 -4.12
C MET A 85 -2.85 1.11 -5.04
N GLU A 86 -3.25 0.90 -6.31
CA GLU A 86 -3.68 1.99 -7.20
C GLU A 86 -4.79 2.85 -6.57
N LEU A 87 -5.69 2.24 -5.78
CA LEU A 87 -6.76 2.96 -5.10
C LEU A 87 -6.22 3.91 -4.02
N GLY A 88 -5.35 3.41 -3.14
CA GLY A 88 -4.69 4.21 -2.11
C GLY A 88 -3.72 5.24 -2.71
N ASN A 89 -2.99 4.86 -3.75
CA ASN A 89 -2.11 5.76 -4.48
C ASN A 89 -2.85 6.95 -5.09
N ALA A 90 -4.10 6.76 -5.53
CA ALA A 90 -4.93 7.86 -6.02
C ALA A 90 -5.22 8.88 -4.91
N TYR A 91 -5.52 8.41 -3.69
CA TYR A 91 -5.69 9.28 -2.53
C TYR A 91 -4.39 10.02 -2.17
N LEU A 92 -3.26 9.31 -2.02
CA LEU A 92 -1.98 9.90 -1.64
C LEU A 92 -1.49 10.92 -2.69
N ALA A 93 -1.73 10.65 -3.99
CA ALA A 93 -1.43 11.58 -5.06
C ALA A 93 -2.33 12.82 -5.02
N ALA A 94 -3.65 12.64 -4.85
CA ALA A 94 -4.61 13.74 -4.76
C ALA A 94 -4.35 14.63 -3.54
N LEU A 95 -3.89 14.03 -2.44
CA LEU A 95 -3.50 14.72 -1.22
C LEU A 95 -2.21 15.55 -1.40
N ARG A 96 -1.26 15.10 -2.24
CA ARG A 96 0.06 15.67 -2.53
C ARG A 96 1.06 15.68 -1.35
N LEU A 97 0.60 15.64 -0.11
CA LEU A 97 1.46 15.76 1.07
C LEU A 97 2.63 14.76 1.08
N PRO A 98 2.45 13.45 0.77
CA PRO A 98 3.60 12.53 0.73
C PRO A 98 4.63 12.92 -0.33
N ALA A 99 4.19 13.36 -1.51
CA ALA A 99 5.09 13.75 -2.59
C ALA A 99 5.92 15.00 -2.26
N LEU A 100 5.36 15.91 -1.46
CA LEU A 100 6.00 17.18 -1.09
C LEU A 100 6.85 17.06 0.19
N LEU A 101 6.45 16.22 1.14
CA LEU A 101 6.97 16.26 2.51
C LEU A 101 7.79 15.04 2.93
N SER A 102 7.71 13.91 2.20
CA SER A 102 8.41 12.68 2.61
C SER A 102 9.91 12.85 2.68
N ALA A 103 10.54 13.57 1.75
CA ALA A 103 11.97 13.82 1.79
C ALA A 103 12.41 14.53 3.08
N ARG A 104 11.63 15.52 3.55
CA ARG A 104 11.90 16.20 4.82
C ARG A 104 11.74 15.28 6.03
N ALA A 105 10.76 14.39 5.99
CA ALA A 105 10.55 13.41 7.05
C ALA A 105 11.69 12.37 7.08
N ASP A 106 12.17 11.94 5.92
CA ASP A 106 13.30 11.02 5.79
C ASP A 106 14.60 11.67 6.27
N GLU A 107 14.90 12.91 5.85
CA GLU A 107 16.05 13.71 6.31
C GLU A 107 16.03 13.88 7.84
N LEU A 108 14.87 14.22 8.43
CA LEU A 108 14.74 14.35 9.87
C LEU A 108 14.95 13.02 10.60
N ALA A 109 14.45 11.92 10.05
CA ALA A 109 14.68 10.59 10.61
C ALA A 109 16.17 10.21 10.56
N ASP A 110 16.88 10.57 9.48
CA ASP A 110 18.32 10.39 9.34
C ASP A 110 19.10 11.23 10.37
N GLU A 111 18.74 12.51 10.53
CA GLU A 111 19.39 13.43 11.48
C GLU A 111 19.22 12.99 12.93
N LEU A 112 18.00 12.58 13.31
CA LEU A 112 17.68 12.23 14.70
C LEU A 112 18.02 10.79 15.06
N ASP A 113 18.28 9.95 14.07
CA ASP A 113 18.34 8.48 14.20
C ASP A 113 17.10 7.90 14.90
N GLU A 114 15.93 8.51 14.68
CA GLU A 114 14.63 8.09 15.21
C GLU A 114 13.60 7.95 14.08
N SER A 115 12.53 7.19 14.31
CA SER A 115 11.47 7.04 13.33
C SER A 115 10.62 8.31 13.24
N VAL A 116 10.35 8.75 12.01
CA VAL A 116 9.48 9.91 11.73
C VAL A 116 8.28 9.47 10.92
N SER A 117 7.10 9.97 11.25
CA SER A 117 5.86 9.67 10.52
C SER A 117 5.07 10.94 10.21
N LEU A 118 4.32 10.89 9.11
CA LEU A 118 3.30 11.88 8.78
C LEU A 118 1.92 11.22 8.85
N ALA A 119 0.99 11.85 9.53
CA ALA A 119 -0.38 11.36 9.69
C ALA A 119 -1.41 12.43 9.34
N VAL A 120 -2.59 11.99 8.89
CA VAL A 120 -3.78 12.83 8.66
C VAL A 120 -4.90 12.40 9.61
N GLY A 121 -5.84 13.29 9.89
CA GLY A 121 -7.05 12.95 10.63
C GLY A 121 -7.98 12.06 9.80
N ASP A 122 -8.57 11.04 10.43
CA ASP A 122 -9.59 10.18 9.82
C ASP A 122 -10.72 9.98 10.83
N ARG A 123 -11.68 10.92 10.84
CA ARG A 123 -12.74 11.04 11.84
C ARG A 123 -12.16 11.19 13.26
N ASP A 124 -12.43 10.22 14.12
CA ASP A 124 -12.01 10.10 15.51
C ASP A 124 -10.69 9.31 15.68
N GLY A 125 -9.95 9.14 14.58
CA GLY A 125 -8.63 8.51 14.55
C GLY A 125 -7.63 9.28 13.72
N ILE A 126 -6.42 8.72 13.61
CA ILE A 126 -5.36 9.22 12.74
C ILE A 126 -4.95 8.12 11.77
N ARG A 127 -4.50 8.50 10.58
CA ARG A 127 -4.03 7.56 9.58
C ARG A 127 -2.68 7.98 9.02
N PHE A 128 -1.73 7.04 9.01
CA PHE A 128 -0.40 7.31 8.46
C PHE A 128 -0.42 7.42 6.95
N ILE A 129 0.27 8.46 6.43
CA ILE A 129 0.45 8.70 5.00
C ILE A 129 1.93 8.60 4.56
N HIS A 130 2.86 8.65 5.52
CA HIS A 130 4.30 8.41 5.31
C HIS A 130 4.95 7.87 6.58
N GLN A 131 5.98 7.05 6.41
CA GLN A 131 6.76 6.44 7.48
C GLN A 131 8.25 6.36 7.09
N ALA A 132 9.09 7.11 7.77
CA ALA A 132 10.55 6.99 7.73
C ALA A 132 11.00 6.17 8.95
N THR A 133 10.99 4.85 8.81
CA THR A 133 11.30 3.93 9.92
C THR A 133 12.79 3.61 10.00
N ARG A 134 13.34 3.59 11.23
CA ARG A 134 14.68 3.08 11.48
C ARG A 134 14.68 1.56 11.64
N ARG A 135 15.60 0.89 10.95
CA ARG A 135 15.79 -0.57 11.09
C ARG A 135 16.55 -0.85 12.37
N ARG A 136 15.83 -1.28 13.40
CA ARG A 136 16.39 -1.69 14.70
C ARG A 136 15.79 -3.03 15.11
N ALA A 137 16.42 -3.70 16.07
CA ALA A 137 15.87 -4.94 16.65
C ALA A 137 14.48 -4.71 17.29
N MET A 138 14.28 -3.53 17.88
CA MET A 138 12.97 -3.03 18.31
C MET A 138 12.57 -1.89 17.38
N SER A 139 11.68 -2.13 16.45
CA SER A 139 11.19 -1.15 15.48
C SER A 139 9.67 -1.06 15.51
N LEU A 140 9.16 0.10 15.12
CA LEU A 140 7.73 0.34 14.98
C LEU A 140 7.11 -0.60 13.94
N SER A 141 5.95 -1.13 14.28
CA SER A 141 5.19 -2.01 13.38
C SER A 141 4.13 -1.29 12.55
N PHE A 142 3.87 0.00 12.77
CA PHE A 142 2.85 0.76 12.04
C PHE A 142 3.19 0.91 10.55
N ARG A 143 2.15 0.89 9.73
CA ARG A 143 2.24 0.92 8.26
C ARG A 143 1.51 2.14 7.70
N ILE A 144 1.88 2.57 6.51
CA ILE A 144 1.09 3.55 5.79
C ILE A 144 -0.32 2.99 5.58
N GLY A 145 -1.33 3.80 5.94
CA GLY A 145 -2.73 3.41 5.88
C GLY A 145 -3.29 2.79 7.16
N ASP A 146 -2.47 2.44 8.16
CA ASP A 146 -2.96 2.01 9.47
C ASP A 146 -3.75 3.15 10.13
N LEU A 147 -4.89 2.77 10.75
CA LEU A 147 -5.77 3.66 11.51
C LEU A 147 -5.55 3.43 13.00
N LEU A 148 -5.30 4.50 13.74
CA LEU A 148 -5.12 4.47 15.19
C LEU A 148 -6.14 5.39 15.88
N PRO A 149 -6.60 5.06 17.11
CA PRO A 149 -7.52 5.90 17.86
C PRO A 149 -6.84 7.21 18.27
N ALA A 150 -7.50 8.35 18.08
CA ALA A 150 -6.93 9.67 18.34
C ALA A 150 -6.48 9.83 19.79
N GLU A 151 -7.28 9.33 20.74
CA GLU A 151 -7.03 9.45 22.17
C GLU A 151 -5.80 8.70 22.67
N ARG A 152 -5.25 7.77 21.90
CA ARG A 152 -4.06 7.00 22.27
C ARG A 152 -2.80 7.43 21.52
N THR A 153 -2.84 8.53 20.77
CA THR A 153 -1.72 8.97 19.92
C THR A 153 -1.30 10.41 20.22
N ALA A 154 -0.06 10.75 19.92
CA ALA A 154 0.42 12.13 19.98
C ALA A 154 -0.24 13.04 18.90
N PRO A 155 -0.47 12.59 17.63
CA PRO A 155 -1.18 13.40 16.64
C PRO A 155 -2.65 13.67 16.97
N GLY A 156 -3.32 12.76 17.68
CA GLY A 156 -4.76 12.84 17.92
C GLY A 156 -5.23 14.15 18.57
N PRO A 157 -4.63 14.62 19.68
CA PRO A 157 -4.99 15.88 20.30
C PRO A 157 -4.85 17.09 19.37
N LEU A 158 -3.88 17.07 18.43
CA LEU A 158 -3.66 18.15 17.47
C LEU A 158 -4.76 18.22 16.41
N PHE A 159 -5.32 17.08 15.99
CA PHE A 159 -6.50 17.04 15.11
C PHE A 159 -7.78 17.35 15.88
N ALA A 160 -7.91 16.84 17.11
CA ALA A 160 -9.11 17.04 17.92
C ALA A 160 -9.30 18.50 18.36
N ALA A 161 -8.25 19.32 18.33
CA ALA A 161 -8.34 20.76 18.58
C ALA A 161 -9.25 21.49 17.55
N ASP A 162 -9.38 20.95 16.36
CA ASP A 162 -10.26 21.46 15.29
C ASP A 162 -11.62 20.73 15.20
N TRP A 163 -11.91 19.77 16.12
CA TRP A 163 -13.16 19.02 16.09
C TRP A 163 -14.37 19.86 16.44
N THR A 164 -15.44 19.64 15.70
CA THR A 164 -16.76 20.19 16.00
C THR A 164 -17.44 19.42 17.15
N GLU A 165 -18.50 19.97 17.71
CA GLU A 165 -19.34 19.25 18.69
C GLU A 165 -19.91 17.91 18.13
N ALA A 166 -20.12 17.83 16.83
CA ALA A 166 -20.56 16.60 16.18
C ALA A 166 -19.44 15.54 16.16
N ASP A 167 -18.19 15.95 15.93
CA ASP A 167 -17.01 15.07 15.95
C ASP A 167 -16.77 14.55 17.38
N TRP A 168 -16.81 15.42 18.38
CA TRP A 168 -16.71 15.05 19.80
C TRP A 168 -17.81 14.08 20.23
N ARG A 169 -19.05 14.28 19.76
CA ARG A 169 -20.15 13.35 20.03
C ARG A 169 -19.90 12.00 19.41
N HIS A 170 -19.50 11.96 18.14
CA HIS A 170 -19.17 10.73 17.44
C HIS A 170 -18.06 9.95 18.14
N TRP A 171 -16.99 10.64 18.57
CA TRP A 171 -15.90 10.03 19.31
C TRP A 171 -16.40 9.41 20.64
N ARG A 172 -17.23 10.13 21.44
CA ARG A 172 -17.79 9.57 22.68
C ARG A 172 -18.69 8.36 22.42
N GLU A 173 -19.51 8.41 21.38
CA GLU A 173 -20.38 7.29 21.00
C GLU A 173 -19.56 6.05 20.63
N ARG A 174 -18.48 6.22 19.84
CA ARG A 174 -17.57 5.12 19.50
C ARG A 174 -16.89 4.58 20.76
N ARG A 175 -16.35 5.42 21.62
CA ARG A 175 -15.69 5.03 22.88
C ARG A 175 -16.63 4.23 23.78
N ALA A 176 -17.86 4.66 23.91
CA ALA A 176 -18.89 3.93 24.67
C ALA A 176 -19.23 2.57 24.08
N ALA A 177 -19.23 2.45 22.74
CA ALA A 177 -19.52 1.21 22.04
C ALA A 177 -18.33 0.24 21.97
N ASP A 178 -17.11 0.76 21.92
CA ASP A 178 -15.85 -0.01 21.81
C ASP A 178 -14.76 0.57 22.73
N PRO A 179 -14.88 0.40 24.04
CA PRO A 179 -13.94 0.96 25.01
C PRO A 179 -12.54 0.36 24.94
N ALA A 180 -12.38 -0.82 24.36
CA ALA A 180 -11.11 -1.53 24.21
C ALA A 180 -10.43 -1.30 22.86
N ASP A 181 -11.01 -0.45 21.97
CA ASP A 181 -10.46 -0.11 20.66
C ASP A 181 -10.32 -1.29 19.69
N HIS A 182 -11.20 -2.30 19.75
CA HIS A 182 -11.17 -3.46 18.84
C HIS A 182 -11.38 -3.08 17.37
N THR A 183 -11.98 -1.92 17.10
CA THR A 183 -12.16 -1.38 15.74
C THR A 183 -10.88 -0.82 15.13
N PHE A 184 -9.78 -0.78 15.89
CA PHE A 184 -8.45 -0.34 15.45
C PHE A 184 -7.45 -1.50 15.43
N PRO A 185 -7.45 -2.34 14.39
CA PRO A 185 -6.66 -3.58 14.36
C PRO A 185 -5.13 -3.36 14.37
N ALA A 186 -4.68 -2.12 14.14
CA ALA A 186 -3.25 -1.77 14.12
C ALA A 186 -2.67 -1.55 15.53
N VAL A 187 -3.49 -1.48 16.56
CA VAL A 187 -3.05 -1.30 17.96
C VAL A 187 -3.56 -2.44 18.83
N PRO A 188 -2.82 -2.82 19.88
CA PRO A 188 -3.34 -3.79 20.86
C PRO A 188 -4.59 -3.22 21.54
N PRO A 189 -5.60 -4.07 21.84
CA PRO A 189 -6.74 -3.66 22.63
C PRO A 189 -6.31 -3.02 23.93
N SER A 190 -7.03 -1.97 24.36
CA SER A 190 -6.72 -1.29 25.62
C SER A 190 -7.23 -2.12 26.80
N GLU A 191 -6.34 -2.57 27.67
CA GLU A 191 -6.70 -3.24 28.93
C GLU A 191 -7.24 -2.22 29.97
N HIS A 192 -6.74 -0.98 29.91
CA HIS A 192 -7.11 0.10 30.81
C HIS A 192 -7.41 1.36 30.01
N PRO A 193 -8.64 1.54 29.53
CA PRO A 193 -9.02 2.72 28.76
C PRO A 193 -8.76 4.00 29.56
N THR A 194 -8.05 4.95 28.96
CA THR A 194 -7.84 6.28 29.56
C THR A 194 -9.18 7.01 29.70
N PRO A 195 -9.41 7.77 30.79
CA PRO A 195 -10.60 8.60 30.93
C PRO A 195 -10.77 9.59 29.78
N ASP A 196 -12.00 9.87 29.39
CA ASP A 196 -12.31 10.81 28.30
C ASP A 196 -11.78 12.22 28.63
N GLU A 197 -11.82 12.61 29.91
CA GLU A 197 -11.33 13.88 30.39
C GLU A 197 -9.83 14.09 30.16
N ASP A 198 -9.03 13.01 30.20
CA ASP A 198 -7.59 13.09 29.93
C ASP A 198 -7.33 13.44 28.46
N PHE A 199 -8.10 12.89 27.54
CA PHE A 199 -7.98 13.25 26.13
C PHE A 199 -8.41 14.70 25.86
N VAL A 200 -9.53 15.14 26.45
CA VAL A 200 -9.98 16.54 26.38
C VAL A 200 -8.92 17.49 26.93
N LEU A 201 -8.31 17.18 28.08
CA LEU A 201 -7.24 17.99 28.66
C LEU A 201 -5.99 18.03 27.79
N ARG A 202 -5.58 16.89 27.22
CA ARG A 202 -4.45 16.84 26.29
C ARG A 202 -4.71 17.65 25.02
N THR A 203 -5.95 17.62 24.52
CA THR A 203 -6.37 18.42 23.36
C THR A 203 -6.29 19.92 23.66
N ALA A 204 -6.77 20.37 24.83
CA ALA A 204 -6.67 21.78 25.24
C ALA A 204 -5.20 22.22 25.36
N LYS A 205 -4.33 21.38 25.93
CA LYS A 205 -2.88 21.65 26.01
C LYS A 205 -2.24 21.69 24.61
N ALA A 206 -2.60 20.79 23.71
CA ALA A 206 -2.08 20.74 22.36
C ALA A 206 -2.46 21.99 21.56
N ALA A 207 -3.69 22.48 21.70
CA ALA A 207 -4.16 23.71 21.08
C ALA A 207 -3.37 24.95 21.53
N THR A 208 -2.90 24.98 22.80
CA THR A 208 -2.14 26.10 23.37
C THR A 208 -0.66 26.01 23.00
N ASN A 209 -0.07 24.79 23.07
CA ASN A 209 1.37 24.59 22.97
C ASN A 209 1.86 24.32 21.55
N ASP A 210 0.95 24.05 20.62
CA ASP A 210 1.22 23.66 19.24
C ASP A 210 2.16 22.43 19.13
N HIS A 211 2.04 21.51 20.05
CA HIS A 211 2.65 20.18 20.05
C HIS A 211 1.92 19.26 21.04
N ALA A 212 2.07 17.96 20.85
CA ALA A 212 1.52 16.96 21.75
C ALA A 212 2.50 15.80 21.97
N LEU A 213 2.35 15.13 23.11
CA LEU A 213 3.15 14.00 23.53
C LEU A 213 2.26 12.76 23.72
N ASP A 214 2.80 11.62 23.35
CA ASP A 214 2.36 10.28 23.73
C ASP A 214 3.40 9.71 24.70
N ASP A 215 2.98 9.39 25.90
CA ASP A 215 3.79 8.69 26.88
C ASP A 215 3.15 7.32 27.15
N GLN A 216 3.51 6.35 26.29
CA GLN A 216 3.14 4.94 26.43
C GLN A 216 1.61 4.68 26.37
N LEU A 217 0.86 5.51 25.63
CA LEU A 217 -0.60 5.35 25.52
C LEU A 217 -1.01 4.19 24.61
N ILE A 218 -0.20 3.89 23.60
CA ILE A 218 -0.45 2.78 22.67
C ILE A 218 0.09 1.49 23.26
N GLU A 219 1.35 1.53 23.73
CA GLU A 219 2.08 0.36 24.21
C GLU A 219 3.16 0.78 25.21
N PRO A 220 3.39 0.02 26.29
CA PRO A 220 4.51 0.27 27.20
C PRO A 220 5.84 0.34 26.44
N GLY A 221 6.63 1.37 26.76
CA GLY A 221 7.92 1.61 26.10
C GLY A 221 7.86 2.52 24.88
N LEU A 222 6.70 2.79 24.29
CA LEU A 222 6.55 3.67 23.14
C LEU A 222 6.32 5.12 23.61
N VAL A 223 7.11 6.06 23.08
CA VAL A 223 6.93 7.50 23.33
C VAL A 223 6.98 8.25 22.00
N ALA A 224 6.15 9.29 21.87
CA ALA A 224 6.10 10.09 20.66
C ALA A 224 5.90 11.58 20.94
N LEU A 225 6.47 12.41 20.07
CA LEU A 225 6.29 13.85 20.04
C LEU A 225 5.77 14.27 18.67
N SER A 226 4.72 15.08 18.65
CA SER A 226 4.05 15.52 17.42
C SER A 226 3.91 17.03 17.33
N VAL A 227 4.05 17.57 16.10
CA VAL A 227 3.86 18.97 15.76
C VAL A 227 2.98 19.05 14.50
N PRO A 228 1.97 19.95 14.45
CA PRO A 228 1.11 20.08 13.29
C PRO A 228 1.85 20.78 12.14
N VAL A 229 1.69 20.27 10.92
CA VAL A 229 2.06 20.93 9.67
C VAL A 229 0.82 21.61 9.14
N ARG A 230 0.84 22.93 9.02
CA ARG A 230 -0.33 23.70 8.60
C ARG A 230 -0.31 24.02 7.12
N ASP A 231 -1.48 23.97 6.52
CA ASP A 231 -1.66 24.47 5.16
C ASP A 231 -1.53 25.99 5.14
N PRO A 232 -0.58 26.55 4.38
CA PRO A 232 -0.30 27.99 4.41
C PRO A 232 -1.43 28.85 3.84
N GLY A 233 -2.34 28.28 3.06
CA GLY A 233 -3.48 29.00 2.49
C GLY A 233 -4.68 29.09 3.43
N THR A 234 -4.89 28.04 4.26
CA THR A 234 -6.06 27.94 5.14
C THR A 234 -5.74 28.07 6.62
N GLY A 235 -4.47 27.90 7.02
CA GLY A 235 -4.01 27.85 8.41
C GLY A 235 -4.44 26.57 9.17
N ARG A 236 -5.20 25.66 8.54
CA ARG A 236 -5.65 24.40 9.15
C ARG A 236 -4.54 23.35 9.15
N VAL A 237 -4.64 22.39 10.05
CA VAL A 237 -3.72 21.26 10.12
C VAL A 237 -3.89 20.40 8.84
N ALA A 238 -2.87 20.40 7.98
CA ALA A 238 -2.82 19.57 6.76
C ALA A 238 -2.42 18.13 7.08
N CYS A 239 -1.40 17.97 7.91
CA CYS A 239 -0.97 16.71 8.51
C CYS A 239 -0.23 16.98 9.81
N VAL A 240 0.16 15.92 10.49
CA VAL A 240 0.97 16.01 11.72
C VAL A 240 2.25 15.23 11.53
N ALA A 241 3.39 15.86 11.79
CA ALA A 241 4.71 15.22 11.83
C ALA A 241 5.01 14.72 13.25
N SER A 242 5.46 13.48 13.37
CA SER A 242 5.74 12.85 14.66
C SER A 242 7.12 12.20 14.65
N VAL A 243 7.88 12.43 15.73
CA VAL A 243 9.08 11.63 16.08
C VAL A 243 8.65 10.58 17.08
N VAL A 244 9.01 9.33 16.81
CA VAL A 244 8.65 8.19 17.65
C VAL A 244 9.91 7.49 18.12
N SER A 245 10.00 7.25 19.44
CA SER A 245 11.14 6.64 20.10
C SER A 245 10.70 5.59 21.12
N HIS A 246 11.67 4.95 21.75
CA HIS A 246 11.46 4.00 22.85
C HIS A 246 11.97 4.60 24.17
N THR A 247 11.29 4.29 25.29
CA THR A 247 11.66 4.80 26.64
C THR A 247 13.09 4.48 27.06
N SER A 248 13.74 3.46 26.46
CA SER A 248 15.15 3.16 26.70
C SER A 248 16.12 4.20 26.12
N ARG A 249 15.67 5.06 25.20
CA ARG A 249 16.47 6.12 24.58
C ARG A 249 16.04 7.50 25.03
N HIS A 250 14.74 7.75 25.07
CA HIS A 250 14.18 9.04 25.46
C HIS A 250 12.96 8.83 26.34
N THR A 251 12.84 9.60 27.41
CA THR A 251 11.56 9.79 28.11
C THR A 251 10.70 10.81 27.36
N ALA A 252 9.41 10.88 27.62
CA ALA A 252 8.54 11.89 27.03
C ALA A 252 9.01 13.35 27.33
N PRO A 253 9.50 13.69 28.55
CA PRO A 253 10.16 14.97 28.80
C PRO A 253 11.42 15.21 27.97
N ASP A 254 12.24 14.18 27.76
CA ASP A 254 13.47 14.30 26.95
C ASP A 254 13.15 14.59 25.49
N LEU A 255 12.14 13.90 24.91
CA LEU A 255 11.65 14.20 23.56
C LEU A 255 11.30 15.68 23.40
N ARG A 256 10.56 16.24 24.37
CA ARG A 256 10.19 17.65 24.35
C ARG A 256 11.39 18.57 24.42
N THR A 257 12.36 18.26 25.28
CA THR A 257 13.50 19.17 25.53
C THR A 257 14.52 19.08 24.39
N ALA A 258 14.85 17.86 23.92
CA ALA A 258 15.92 17.63 22.96
C ALA A 258 15.43 17.69 21.50
N LEU A 259 14.24 17.14 21.19
CA LEU A 259 13.81 16.91 19.81
C LEU A 259 12.76 17.92 19.31
N LEU A 260 11.97 18.56 20.19
CA LEU A 260 10.94 19.52 19.78
C LEU A 260 11.51 20.69 18.92
N PRO A 261 12.65 21.31 19.26
CA PRO A 261 13.19 22.39 18.44
C PRO A 261 13.53 21.94 17.00
N ARG A 262 14.07 20.71 16.85
CA ARG A 262 14.42 20.15 15.55
C ARG A 262 13.18 19.76 14.76
N LEU A 263 12.20 19.12 15.38
CA LEU A 263 10.92 18.79 14.76
C LEU A 263 10.20 20.06 14.28
N ARG A 264 10.19 21.14 15.09
CA ARG A 264 9.62 22.43 14.67
C ARG A 264 10.36 23.06 13.49
N ALA A 265 11.69 22.97 13.44
CA ALA A 265 12.46 23.45 12.31
C ALA A 265 12.13 22.68 11.02
N ALA A 266 12.01 21.35 11.11
CA ALA A 266 11.60 20.51 9.99
C ALA A 266 10.16 20.82 9.55
N VAL A 267 9.23 21.02 10.47
CA VAL A 267 7.84 21.41 10.18
C VAL A 267 7.78 22.77 9.49
N ALA A 268 8.55 23.75 9.94
CA ALA A 268 8.62 25.06 9.28
C ALA A 268 9.14 24.95 7.82
N ALA A 269 10.12 24.06 7.58
CA ALA A 269 10.59 23.77 6.22
C ALA A 269 9.51 23.05 5.39
N MET A 270 8.75 22.13 5.99
CA MET A 270 7.62 21.47 5.33
C MET A 270 6.52 22.46 4.94
N GLU A 271 6.19 23.39 5.79
CA GLU A 271 5.21 24.46 5.52
C GLU A 271 5.70 25.44 4.43
N ASP A 272 7.02 25.67 4.35
CA ASP A 272 7.63 26.43 3.25
C ASP A 272 7.56 25.67 1.93
N ASP A 273 7.86 24.36 1.94
CA ASP A 273 7.70 23.49 0.77
C ASP A 273 6.24 23.48 0.27
N LEU A 274 5.25 23.46 1.17
CA LEU A 274 3.83 23.57 0.81
C LEU A 274 3.49 24.94 0.19
N ARG A 275 4.08 26.02 0.70
CA ARG A 275 3.84 27.39 0.19
C ARG A 275 4.43 27.60 -1.19
N THR A 276 5.61 27.02 -1.46
CA THR A 276 6.37 27.19 -2.69
C THR A 276 6.09 26.10 -3.73
N ALA A 277 5.29 25.09 -3.36
CA ALA A 277 4.99 23.96 -4.23
C ALA A 277 4.40 24.44 -5.58
N PRO A 278 4.91 23.94 -6.71
CA PRO A 278 4.33 24.28 -8.01
C PRO A 278 2.89 23.77 -8.11
N PRO A 279 2.04 24.42 -8.89
CA PRO A 279 0.70 23.91 -9.15
C PRO A 279 0.80 22.50 -9.74
N PRO A 280 -0.15 21.59 -9.40
CA PRO A 280 -0.11 20.23 -9.89
C PRO A 280 -0.21 20.19 -11.42
N ALA A 281 0.61 19.34 -12.04
CA ALA A 281 0.53 19.13 -13.48
C ALA A 281 -0.82 18.48 -13.86
N PRO A 282 -1.45 18.89 -14.97
CA PRO A 282 -2.66 18.25 -15.45
C PRO A 282 -2.40 16.77 -15.70
N ALA A 283 -3.10 15.88 -14.98
CA ALA A 283 -2.97 14.46 -15.21
C ALA A 283 -3.62 14.07 -16.55
N PRO A 284 -2.95 13.27 -17.41
CA PRO A 284 -3.56 12.81 -18.64
C PRO A 284 -4.81 11.97 -18.35
N PRO A 285 -5.85 12.05 -19.20
CA PRO A 285 -7.04 11.22 -19.04
C PRO A 285 -6.65 9.73 -19.12
N ARG A 286 -7.11 8.93 -18.17
CA ARG A 286 -6.93 7.48 -18.22
C ARG A 286 -7.92 6.90 -19.25
N ALA A 287 -7.47 6.77 -20.51
CA ALA A 287 -8.27 6.19 -21.57
C ALA A 287 -8.40 4.66 -21.40
N GLY A 288 -9.56 4.09 -21.75
CA GLY A 288 -9.71 2.66 -21.95
C GLY A 288 -10.53 1.88 -20.91
N LEU A 289 -10.99 2.50 -19.81
CA LEU A 289 -11.72 1.80 -18.75
C LEU A 289 -13.08 1.23 -19.20
N ALA A 290 -13.83 1.97 -20.00
CA ALA A 290 -15.10 1.49 -20.54
C ALA A 290 -14.89 0.30 -21.50
N THR A 291 -13.84 0.33 -22.31
CA THR A 291 -13.46 -0.74 -23.24
C THR A 291 -13.03 -2.00 -22.48
N TRP A 292 -12.21 -1.82 -21.42
CA TRP A 292 -11.77 -2.93 -20.58
C TRP A 292 -12.91 -3.62 -19.84
N THR A 293 -13.87 -2.86 -19.28
CA THR A 293 -15.05 -3.44 -18.59
C THR A 293 -15.92 -4.22 -19.57
N GLY A 294 -16.06 -3.76 -20.82
CA GLY A 294 -16.77 -4.46 -21.88
C GLY A 294 -16.11 -5.80 -22.23
N ALA A 295 -14.81 -5.81 -22.47
CA ALA A 295 -14.04 -7.02 -22.75
C ALA A 295 -14.08 -8.02 -21.58
N SER A 296 -13.95 -7.57 -20.35
CA SER A 296 -14.03 -8.42 -19.15
C SER A 296 -15.41 -9.04 -18.96
N LYS A 297 -16.47 -8.31 -19.32
CA LYS A 297 -17.83 -8.84 -19.31
C LYS A 297 -18.07 -9.92 -20.38
N GLN A 298 -17.44 -9.78 -21.55
CA GLN A 298 -17.51 -10.81 -22.60
C GLN A 298 -16.80 -12.10 -22.16
N GLU A 299 -15.66 -11.97 -21.46
CA GLU A 299 -14.85 -13.10 -21.01
C GLU A 299 -15.45 -13.85 -19.82
N LEU A 300 -15.89 -13.14 -18.76
CA LEU A 300 -16.45 -13.72 -17.54
C LEU A 300 -17.99 -13.88 -17.55
N GLY A 301 -18.67 -13.32 -18.54
CA GLY A 301 -20.12 -13.43 -18.68
C GLY A 301 -20.88 -12.93 -17.44
N ARG A 302 -21.75 -13.81 -16.89
CA ARG A 302 -22.59 -13.50 -15.71
C ARG A 302 -21.81 -13.43 -14.39
N GLU A 303 -20.60 -13.93 -14.34
CA GLU A 303 -19.73 -13.90 -13.15
C GLU A 303 -19.12 -12.53 -12.92
N PHE A 304 -18.96 -11.73 -13.97
CA PHE A 304 -18.39 -10.40 -13.87
C PHE A 304 -19.38 -9.39 -13.24
N VAL A 305 -18.99 -8.83 -12.10
CA VAL A 305 -19.78 -7.82 -11.37
C VAL A 305 -19.37 -6.43 -11.85
N GLU A 306 -19.91 -6.03 -12.99
CA GLU A 306 -19.57 -4.79 -13.70
C GLU A 306 -19.71 -3.54 -12.82
N SER A 307 -20.73 -3.50 -11.95
CA SER A 307 -20.97 -2.38 -11.04
C SER A 307 -19.88 -2.24 -9.96
N LEU A 308 -19.28 -3.34 -9.52
CA LEU A 308 -18.10 -3.32 -8.64
C LEU A 308 -16.90 -2.73 -9.37
N ALA A 309 -16.59 -3.27 -10.54
CA ALA A 309 -15.43 -2.81 -11.33
C ALA A 309 -15.53 -1.31 -11.65
N ARG A 310 -16.67 -0.86 -12.18
CA ARG A 310 -16.92 0.55 -12.49
C ARG A 310 -16.86 1.46 -11.25
N GLY A 311 -17.38 0.99 -10.12
CA GLY A 311 -17.36 1.74 -8.87
C GLY A 311 -15.96 1.97 -8.34
N LEU A 312 -15.12 0.91 -8.27
CA LEU A 312 -13.73 1.03 -7.82
C LEU A 312 -12.89 1.91 -8.76
N THR A 313 -13.17 1.86 -10.06
CA THR A 313 -12.53 2.71 -11.06
C THR A 313 -12.76 4.20 -10.81
N VAL A 314 -13.88 4.61 -10.20
CA VAL A 314 -14.12 6.02 -9.86
C VAL A 314 -13.04 6.56 -8.91
N LEU A 315 -12.54 5.73 -7.99
CA LEU A 315 -11.46 6.15 -7.08
C LEU A 315 -10.17 6.50 -7.83
N THR A 316 -9.85 5.81 -8.92
CA THR A 316 -8.63 6.08 -9.71
C THR A 316 -8.78 7.28 -10.68
N ALA A 317 -9.95 7.93 -10.73
CA ALA A 317 -10.13 9.18 -11.47
C ALA A 317 -9.39 10.37 -10.81
N PHE A 318 -9.16 10.28 -9.50
CA PHE A 318 -8.46 11.28 -8.72
C PHE A 318 -6.93 11.08 -8.82
N ASP A 319 -6.20 12.17 -8.82
CA ASP A 319 -4.74 12.19 -8.86
C ASP A 319 -4.23 13.58 -8.48
N GLU A 320 -2.93 13.84 -8.52
CA GLU A 320 -2.29 15.11 -8.14
C GLU A 320 -2.93 16.33 -8.78
N GLY A 321 -3.19 16.31 -10.09
CA GLY A 321 -3.88 17.39 -10.81
C GLY A 321 -5.41 17.34 -10.74
N ARG A 322 -5.99 16.40 -9.97
CA ARG A 322 -7.43 16.13 -9.88
C ARG A 322 -7.83 15.75 -8.46
N SER A 323 -7.50 16.62 -7.50
CA SER A 323 -7.81 16.40 -6.08
C SER A 323 -9.29 16.53 -5.75
N ALA A 324 -10.02 17.37 -6.49
CA ALA A 324 -11.46 17.58 -6.35
C ALA A 324 -12.13 17.55 -7.73
N LEU A 325 -13.16 16.71 -7.91
CA LEU A 325 -13.82 16.51 -9.20
C LEU A 325 -15.32 16.65 -9.08
N THR A 326 -15.94 17.35 -10.05
CA THR A 326 -17.39 17.35 -10.24
C THR A 326 -17.87 16.00 -10.82
N LEU A 327 -19.17 15.70 -10.71
CA LEU A 327 -19.77 14.52 -11.36
C LEU A 327 -19.43 14.43 -12.86
N THR A 328 -19.45 15.57 -13.57
CA THR A 328 -19.15 15.61 -15.00
C THR A 328 -17.69 15.25 -15.28
N GLN A 329 -16.76 15.78 -14.49
CA GLN A 329 -15.33 15.47 -14.60
C GLN A 329 -15.03 14.00 -14.28
N VAL A 330 -15.70 13.42 -13.25
CA VAL A 330 -15.59 11.98 -12.94
C VAL A 330 -16.10 11.13 -14.11
N ALA A 331 -17.26 11.46 -14.68
CA ALA A 331 -17.80 10.74 -15.83
C ALA A 331 -16.84 10.80 -17.04
N GLN A 332 -16.27 11.98 -17.33
CA GLN A 332 -15.28 12.14 -18.41
C GLN A 332 -13.98 11.37 -18.14
N ALA A 333 -13.42 11.48 -16.92
CA ALA A 333 -12.16 10.84 -16.55
C ALA A 333 -12.24 9.31 -16.57
N THR A 334 -13.43 8.74 -16.26
CA THR A 334 -13.67 7.29 -16.22
C THR A 334 -14.28 6.73 -17.50
N GLY A 335 -14.81 7.58 -18.39
CA GLY A 335 -15.59 7.14 -19.55
C GLY A 335 -16.95 6.52 -19.18
N LEU A 336 -17.43 6.72 -17.95
CA LEU A 336 -18.71 6.19 -17.50
C LEU A 336 -19.87 7.12 -17.88
N ALA A 337 -21.05 6.53 -18.16
CA ALA A 337 -22.27 7.30 -18.26
C ALA A 337 -22.51 8.09 -16.95
N ARG A 338 -22.99 9.35 -17.08
CA ARG A 338 -23.22 10.26 -15.94
C ARG A 338 -24.05 9.64 -14.81
N ALA A 339 -25.10 8.89 -15.17
CA ALA A 339 -25.95 8.19 -14.19
C ALA A 339 -25.17 7.10 -13.41
N THR A 340 -24.29 6.36 -14.10
CA THR A 340 -23.42 5.34 -13.47
C THR A 340 -22.41 5.99 -12.54
N ALA A 341 -21.74 7.06 -12.98
CA ALA A 341 -20.80 7.81 -12.15
C ALA A 341 -21.51 8.40 -10.90
N ARG A 342 -22.72 8.96 -11.06
CA ARG A 342 -23.52 9.48 -9.94
C ARG A 342 -23.80 8.42 -8.88
N ARG A 343 -24.29 7.25 -9.30
CA ARG A 343 -24.59 6.14 -8.38
C ARG A 343 -23.34 5.61 -7.68
N ALA A 344 -22.20 5.55 -8.38
CA ALA A 344 -20.93 5.17 -7.80
C ALA A 344 -20.47 6.20 -6.74
N LEU A 345 -20.53 7.51 -7.05
CA LEU A 345 -20.18 8.59 -6.11
C LEU A 345 -21.05 8.54 -4.83
N ILE A 346 -22.37 8.36 -4.97
CA ILE A 346 -23.28 8.21 -3.82
C ILE A 346 -22.87 6.99 -2.98
N THR A 347 -22.58 5.86 -3.63
CA THR A 347 -22.20 4.61 -2.94
C THR A 347 -20.86 4.74 -2.23
N LEU A 348 -19.87 5.35 -2.88
CA LEU A 348 -18.54 5.57 -2.30
C LEU A 348 -18.59 6.61 -1.17
N GLY A 349 -19.45 7.63 -1.27
CA GLY A 349 -19.74 8.56 -0.18
C GLY A 349 -20.36 7.85 1.03
N HIS A 350 -21.35 6.96 0.80
CA HIS A 350 -21.95 6.14 1.87
C HIS A 350 -20.94 5.17 2.52
N ALA A 351 -19.94 4.71 1.76
CA ALA A 351 -18.82 3.89 2.27
C ALA A 351 -17.71 4.73 2.92
N ASP A 352 -17.88 6.04 3.02
CA ASP A 352 -16.91 7.02 3.54
C ASP A 352 -15.57 7.10 2.77
N LEU A 353 -15.55 6.67 1.53
CA LEU A 353 -14.36 6.75 0.66
C LEU A 353 -14.27 8.07 -0.10
N LEU A 354 -15.37 8.80 -0.19
CA LEU A 354 -15.50 10.12 -0.78
C LEU A 354 -16.23 11.07 0.16
N ALA A 355 -15.86 12.34 0.11
CA ALA A 355 -16.55 13.42 0.80
C ALA A 355 -16.96 14.52 -0.19
N PRO A 356 -18.10 15.21 0.04
CA PRO A 356 -18.44 16.42 -0.70
C PRO A 356 -17.46 17.54 -0.37
N ALA A 357 -17.16 18.37 -1.38
CA ALA A 357 -16.28 19.51 -1.24
C ALA A 357 -16.90 20.76 -1.91
N PRO A 358 -16.38 21.99 -1.65
CA PRO A 358 -16.88 23.22 -2.24
C PRO A 358 -16.97 23.15 -3.76
N GLY A 359 -17.90 23.89 -4.35
CA GLY A 359 -18.10 23.92 -5.81
C GLY A 359 -18.78 22.67 -6.38
N ASN A 360 -19.54 21.93 -5.57
CA ASN A 360 -20.25 20.72 -5.98
C ASN A 360 -19.28 19.63 -6.51
N THR A 361 -18.10 19.56 -5.87
CA THR A 361 -17.06 18.57 -6.16
C THR A 361 -17.04 17.48 -5.09
N PHE A 362 -16.27 16.42 -5.38
CA PHE A 362 -16.00 15.31 -4.47
C PHE A 362 -14.50 15.17 -4.31
N THR A 363 -14.05 14.80 -3.11
CA THR A 363 -12.66 14.49 -2.78
C THR A 363 -12.56 13.09 -2.18
N LEU A 364 -11.41 12.42 -2.34
CA LEU A 364 -11.13 11.17 -1.65
C LEU A 364 -10.89 11.43 -0.16
N THR A 365 -11.31 10.48 0.67
CA THR A 365 -11.01 10.49 2.11
C THR A 365 -9.82 9.58 2.43
N PRO A 366 -9.16 9.73 3.60
CA PRO A 366 -8.11 8.84 4.05
C PRO A 366 -8.54 7.36 4.11
N ARG A 367 -9.83 7.09 4.24
CA ARG A 367 -10.42 5.73 4.31
C ARG A 367 -10.22 4.90 3.05
N VAL A 368 -9.86 5.52 1.91
CA VAL A 368 -9.45 4.77 0.71
C VAL A 368 -8.25 3.87 1.01
N LEU A 369 -7.36 4.27 1.92
CA LEU A 369 -6.23 3.44 2.35
C LEU A 369 -6.66 2.15 3.08
N SER A 370 -7.90 2.08 3.61
CA SER A 370 -8.44 0.84 4.20
C SER A 370 -8.73 -0.26 3.16
N LEU A 371 -8.52 0.01 1.88
CA LEU A 371 -8.72 -0.95 0.79
C LEU A 371 -7.39 -1.58 0.37
N GLY A 372 -6.77 -2.35 1.26
CA GLY A 372 -5.58 -3.16 0.96
C GLY A 372 -4.24 -2.47 1.17
N PHE A 373 -4.19 -1.17 1.45
CA PHE A 373 -2.92 -0.45 1.50
C PHE A 373 -1.99 -0.90 2.65
N PRO A 374 -2.45 -1.04 3.93
CA PRO A 374 -1.56 -1.38 5.04
C PRO A 374 -0.79 -2.70 4.85
N PRO A 375 -1.41 -3.85 4.54
CA PRO A 375 -0.66 -5.08 4.34
C PRO A 375 0.26 -5.03 3.12
N LEU A 376 -0.14 -4.33 2.04
CA LEU A 376 0.65 -4.24 0.82
C LEU A 376 1.79 -3.23 0.90
N SER A 377 1.74 -2.25 1.80
CA SER A 377 2.78 -1.22 1.96
C SER A 377 4.12 -1.76 2.50
N ARG A 378 4.17 -3.00 2.96
CA ARG A 378 5.39 -3.69 3.42
C ARG A 378 5.83 -4.83 2.52
N THR A 379 5.17 -5.02 1.39
CA THR A 379 5.52 -6.09 0.46
C THR A 379 6.90 -5.83 -0.13
N SER A 380 7.76 -6.84 -0.09
CA SER A 380 9.10 -6.83 -0.67
C SER A 380 9.06 -7.18 -2.16
N LEU A 381 10.14 -6.87 -2.89
CA LEU A 381 10.27 -7.25 -4.30
C LEU A 381 10.17 -8.77 -4.53
N PRO A 382 10.80 -9.64 -3.70
CA PRO A 382 10.60 -11.09 -3.79
C PRO A 382 9.14 -11.52 -3.69
N GLU A 383 8.38 -10.95 -2.75
CA GLU A 383 6.95 -11.26 -2.57
C GLU A 383 6.10 -10.81 -3.76
N ILE A 384 6.41 -9.65 -4.35
CA ILE A 384 5.77 -9.18 -5.59
C ILE A 384 6.09 -10.13 -6.75
N ALA A 385 7.35 -10.57 -6.87
CA ALA A 385 7.82 -11.38 -7.98
C ALA A 385 7.37 -12.85 -7.90
N GLN A 386 7.23 -13.42 -6.68
CA GLN A 386 7.02 -14.86 -6.49
C GLN A 386 5.86 -15.45 -7.29
N PRO A 387 4.66 -14.86 -7.37
CA PRO A 387 3.57 -15.39 -8.18
C PRO A 387 3.89 -15.42 -9.69
N HIS A 388 4.61 -14.41 -10.17
CA HIS A 388 5.03 -14.31 -11.55
C HIS A 388 6.10 -15.34 -11.89
N LEU A 389 7.03 -15.61 -10.96
CA LEU A 389 8.04 -16.66 -11.09
C LEU A 389 7.38 -18.03 -11.20
N THR A 390 6.41 -18.33 -10.34
CA THR A 390 5.67 -19.60 -10.36
C THR A 390 4.95 -19.78 -11.69
N ALA A 391 4.20 -18.78 -12.13
CA ALA A 391 3.51 -18.83 -13.41
C ALA A 391 4.45 -18.93 -14.61
N LEU A 392 5.64 -18.32 -14.56
CA LEU A 392 6.66 -18.46 -15.58
C LEU A 392 7.23 -19.89 -15.60
N ALA A 393 7.60 -20.43 -14.43
CA ALA A 393 8.14 -21.79 -14.31
C ALA A 393 7.17 -22.84 -14.88
N ASP A 394 5.87 -22.68 -14.63
CA ASP A 394 4.83 -23.57 -15.18
C ASP A 394 4.74 -23.49 -16.71
N ARG A 395 4.90 -22.28 -17.29
CA ARG A 395 4.84 -22.11 -18.77
C ARG A 395 6.08 -22.61 -19.49
N VAL A 396 7.26 -22.30 -18.96
CA VAL A 396 8.53 -22.65 -19.63
C VAL A 396 9.06 -24.02 -19.23
N HIS A 397 8.52 -24.60 -18.14
CA HIS A 397 8.93 -25.87 -17.53
C HIS A 397 10.41 -25.91 -17.12
N GLU A 398 10.96 -24.74 -16.71
CA GLU A 398 12.33 -24.59 -16.21
C GLU A 398 12.34 -23.80 -14.88
N SER A 399 13.44 -23.88 -14.14
CA SER A 399 13.58 -23.14 -12.88
C SER A 399 13.72 -21.64 -13.14
N THR A 400 12.93 -20.84 -12.44
CA THR A 400 12.95 -19.39 -12.51
C THR A 400 13.43 -18.80 -11.19
N SER A 401 14.09 -17.67 -11.22
CA SER A 401 14.60 -17.00 -10.03
C SER A 401 14.72 -15.50 -10.21
N LEU A 402 14.73 -14.79 -9.09
CA LEU A 402 15.02 -13.37 -9.00
C LEU A 402 16.33 -13.19 -8.26
N ALA A 403 17.21 -12.35 -8.76
CA ALA A 403 18.49 -12.03 -8.13
C ALA A 403 18.70 -10.52 -8.02
N VAL A 404 19.37 -10.09 -6.95
CA VAL A 404 19.79 -8.71 -6.72
C VAL A 404 21.31 -8.66 -6.61
N LEU A 405 21.89 -7.47 -6.85
CA LEU A 405 23.33 -7.26 -6.69
C LEU A 405 23.65 -7.02 -5.21
N SER A 406 24.74 -7.59 -4.71
CA SER A 406 25.26 -7.29 -3.39
C SER A 406 25.73 -5.82 -3.30
N GLU A 407 25.85 -5.29 -2.09
CA GLU A 407 26.35 -3.93 -1.86
C GLU A 407 27.77 -3.72 -2.42
N SER A 408 28.61 -4.75 -2.38
CA SER A 408 29.97 -4.69 -2.97
C SER A 408 29.98 -4.70 -4.50
N GLY A 409 28.87 -5.11 -5.15
CA GLY A 409 28.81 -5.30 -6.60
C GLY A 409 29.54 -6.55 -7.11
N GLU A 410 30.14 -7.37 -6.24
CA GLU A 410 30.93 -8.54 -6.64
C GLU A 410 30.08 -9.80 -6.80
N GLU A 411 28.99 -9.89 -6.04
CA GLU A 411 28.11 -11.05 -6.02
C GLU A 411 26.67 -10.68 -6.35
N ILE A 412 25.94 -11.66 -6.85
CA ILE A 412 24.46 -11.64 -6.85
C ILE A 412 23.95 -12.47 -5.69
N GLN A 413 22.77 -12.10 -5.17
CA GLN A 413 22.02 -12.90 -4.21
C GLN A 413 20.66 -13.26 -4.79
N TYR A 414 20.31 -14.54 -4.75
CA TYR A 414 18.97 -15.00 -5.14
C TYR A 414 17.98 -14.72 -4.04
N THR A 415 16.91 -13.95 -4.33
CA THR A 415 15.92 -13.49 -3.35
C THR A 415 14.56 -14.17 -3.49
N ALA A 416 14.26 -14.70 -4.68
CA ALA A 416 13.04 -15.50 -4.92
C ALA A 416 13.31 -16.61 -5.95
N ARG A 417 12.50 -17.68 -5.89
CA ARG A 417 12.65 -18.82 -6.81
C ARG A 417 11.34 -19.59 -6.96
N ALA A 418 11.09 -20.07 -8.18
CA ALA A 418 10.13 -21.14 -8.46
C ALA A 418 10.85 -22.31 -9.15
N SER A 419 10.58 -23.52 -8.66
CA SER A 419 11.22 -24.75 -9.14
C SER A 419 10.28 -25.53 -10.04
N THR A 420 10.84 -26.27 -10.98
CA THR A 420 10.10 -27.29 -11.72
C THR A 420 10.08 -28.62 -10.96
N THR A 421 9.18 -29.52 -11.32
CA THR A 421 9.09 -30.89 -10.81
C THR A 421 10.13 -31.84 -11.43
N ARG A 422 11.10 -31.32 -12.21
CA ARG A 422 12.08 -32.14 -12.94
C ARG A 422 13.15 -32.72 -12.02
N VAL A 423 13.59 -33.93 -12.32
CA VAL A 423 14.65 -34.64 -11.59
C VAL A 423 16.00 -33.93 -11.71
N LEU A 424 16.32 -33.41 -12.92
CA LEU A 424 17.53 -32.63 -13.18
C LEU A 424 17.14 -31.16 -13.44
N SER A 425 17.39 -30.30 -12.48
CA SER A 425 17.13 -28.86 -12.54
C SER A 425 18.25 -28.08 -11.84
N ALA A 426 18.48 -26.86 -12.29
CA ALA A 426 19.43 -25.98 -11.59
C ALA A 426 18.95 -25.77 -10.13
N ARG A 427 19.76 -26.16 -9.16
CA ARG A 427 19.44 -26.06 -7.73
C ARG A 427 20.16 -24.87 -7.11
N VAL A 428 19.59 -23.69 -7.26
CA VAL A 428 20.02 -22.50 -6.52
C VAL A 428 19.01 -22.26 -5.40
N THR A 429 19.45 -22.12 -4.16
CA THR A 429 18.59 -21.82 -3.01
C THR A 429 18.40 -20.32 -2.84
N VAL A 430 17.26 -19.90 -2.32
CA VAL A 430 17.05 -18.51 -1.89
C VAL A 430 18.08 -18.18 -0.81
N GLY A 431 18.71 -17.03 -0.91
CA GLY A 431 19.84 -16.61 -0.06
C GLY A 431 21.23 -16.98 -0.62
N ALA A 432 21.32 -17.90 -1.60
CA ALA A 432 22.60 -18.25 -2.22
C ALA A 432 23.22 -17.03 -2.91
N ARG A 433 24.55 -16.93 -2.80
CA ARG A 433 25.36 -15.90 -3.46
C ARG A 433 26.28 -16.56 -4.49
N LEU A 434 26.44 -15.90 -5.64
CA LEU A 434 27.34 -16.33 -6.71
C LEU A 434 28.08 -15.12 -7.28
N PRO A 435 29.29 -15.32 -7.85
CA PRO A 435 30.03 -14.23 -8.49
C PRO A 435 29.18 -13.57 -9.59
N ALA A 436 29.06 -12.25 -9.55
CA ALA A 436 28.21 -11.53 -10.49
C ALA A 436 28.71 -11.65 -11.95
N ARG A 437 30.04 -11.70 -12.14
CA ARG A 437 30.65 -11.75 -13.49
C ARG A 437 30.47 -13.07 -14.23
N ASP A 438 30.14 -14.15 -13.50
CA ASP A 438 30.04 -15.51 -14.05
C ASP A 438 28.59 -15.94 -14.25
N THR A 439 27.64 -15.04 -14.03
CA THR A 439 26.19 -15.36 -14.05
C THR A 439 25.40 -14.44 -14.98
N ALA A 440 24.39 -14.97 -15.69
CA ALA A 440 23.52 -14.15 -16.52
C ALA A 440 22.78 -13.04 -15.72
N PRO A 441 22.24 -13.30 -14.50
CA PRO A 441 21.71 -12.22 -13.66
C PRO A 441 22.75 -11.15 -13.35
N GLY A 442 23.98 -11.52 -13.05
CA GLY A 442 25.04 -10.58 -12.74
C GLY A 442 25.45 -9.75 -13.96
N HIS A 443 25.51 -10.31 -15.15
CA HIS A 443 25.77 -9.55 -16.39
C HIS A 443 24.71 -8.45 -16.61
N VAL A 444 23.44 -8.75 -16.33
CA VAL A 444 22.34 -7.77 -16.39
C VAL A 444 22.48 -6.69 -15.33
N LEU A 445 22.75 -7.08 -14.08
CA LEU A 445 22.84 -6.18 -12.93
C LEU A 445 24.05 -5.27 -12.98
N LEU A 446 25.18 -5.77 -13.48
CA LEU A 446 26.41 -5.00 -13.73
C LEU A 446 26.34 -4.16 -15.01
N ALA A 447 25.24 -4.27 -15.77
CA ALA A 447 25.04 -3.60 -17.06
C ALA A 447 26.23 -3.81 -18.02
N LEU A 448 26.73 -5.05 -18.11
CA LEU A 448 27.83 -5.38 -19.03
C LEU A 448 27.46 -4.97 -20.46
N PRO A 449 28.43 -4.57 -21.32
CA PRO A 449 28.14 -3.95 -22.62
C PRO A 449 27.19 -4.77 -23.49
N GLU A 450 27.36 -6.09 -23.55
CA GLU A 450 26.50 -6.98 -24.33
C GLU A 450 25.07 -7.03 -23.75
N ALA A 451 24.92 -7.25 -22.44
CA ALA A 451 23.62 -7.29 -21.77
C ALA A 451 22.88 -5.96 -21.90
N ARG A 452 23.59 -4.83 -21.81
CA ARG A 452 23.01 -3.49 -21.96
C ARG A 452 22.52 -3.25 -23.39
N THR A 453 23.26 -3.72 -24.39
CA THR A 453 22.91 -3.51 -25.82
C THR A 453 21.76 -4.41 -26.24
N GLN A 454 21.76 -5.69 -25.81
CA GLN A 454 20.76 -6.69 -26.19
C GLN A 454 19.50 -6.64 -25.32
N GLY A 455 19.56 -6.03 -24.12
CA GLY A 455 18.47 -6.03 -23.14
C GLY A 455 18.31 -7.35 -22.37
N TYR A 456 19.22 -8.30 -22.53
CA TYR A 456 19.27 -9.59 -21.84
C TYR A 456 20.72 -10.10 -21.77
N ALA A 457 20.98 -11.07 -20.89
CA ALA A 457 22.22 -11.83 -20.86
C ALA A 457 21.95 -13.34 -20.99
N LEU A 458 22.80 -14.03 -21.75
CA LEU A 458 22.77 -15.48 -21.86
C LEU A 458 24.19 -15.97 -21.53
N VAL A 459 24.31 -16.79 -20.48
CA VAL A 459 25.54 -17.46 -20.06
C VAL A 459 25.40 -18.94 -20.34
N ASP A 460 26.35 -19.48 -21.07
CA ASP A 460 26.32 -20.85 -21.60
C ASP A 460 27.51 -21.64 -21.10
N GLU A 461 27.30 -22.41 -20.01
CA GLU A 461 28.29 -23.30 -19.39
C GLU A 461 29.54 -22.60 -18.78
N GLU A 462 29.48 -21.27 -18.58
CA GLU A 462 30.61 -20.52 -18.01
C GLU A 462 30.73 -20.72 -16.48
N LEU A 463 29.59 -20.79 -15.76
CA LEU A 463 29.57 -21.02 -14.33
C LEU A 463 29.76 -22.50 -13.97
N GLU A 464 29.12 -23.39 -14.73
CA GLU A 464 29.14 -24.84 -14.51
C GLU A 464 28.83 -25.56 -15.82
N ALA A 465 29.60 -26.61 -16.14
CA ALA A 465 29.37 -27.42 -17.33
C ALA A 465 27.94 -28.00 -17.35
N GLY A 466 27.24 -27.85 -18.46
CA GLY A 466 25.86 -28.27 -18.62
C GLY A 466 24.81 -27.27 -18.10
N LEU A 467 25.20 -26.15 -17.49
CA LEU A 467 24.28 -25.11 -17.05
C LEU A 467 24.18 -23.98 -18.07
N ARG A 468 22.95 -23.69 -18.52
CA ARG A 468 22.64 -22.50 -19.32
C ARG A 468 21.67 -21.60 -18.59
N SER A 469 21.93 -20.30 -18.60
CA SER A 469 21.19 -19.29 -17.88
C SER A 469 20.84 -18.11 -18.77
N LEU A 470 19.59 -17.64 -18.73
CA LEU A 470 19.09 -16.49 -19.47
C LEU A 470 18.44 -15.52 -18.50
N ALA A 471 18.87 -14.24 -18.51
CA ALA A 471 18.37 -13.22 -17.60
C ALA A 471 17.97 -11.95 -18.33
N VAL A 472 16.95 -11.25 -17.77
CA VAL A 472 16.50 -9.93 -18.18
C VAL A 472 16.43 -8.97 -16.98
N PRO A 473 16.58 -7.65 -17.18
CA PRO A 473 16.44 -6.68 -16.10
C PRO A 473 15.01 -6.57 -15.61
N VAL A 474 14.86 -6.30 -14.32
CA VAL A 474 13.63 -5.80 -13.69
C VAL A 474 13.90 -4.39 -13.22
N ARG A 475 13.09 -3.43 -13.67
CA ARG A 475 13.27 -2.00 -13.43
C ARG A 475 12.23 -1.45 -12.47
N ASP A 476 12.65 -0.52 -11.64
CA ASP A 476 11.72 0.28 -10.84
C ASP A 476 11.05 1.37 -11.67
N ARG A 477 10.15 2.14 -11.05
CA ARG A 477 9.42 3.25 -11.69
C ARG A 477 10.31 4.39 -12.22
N THR A 478 11.57 4.47 -11.80
CA THR A 478 12.55 5.45 -12.29
C THR A 478 13.34 4.95 -13.50
N GLY A 479 13.14 3.68 -13.87
CA GLY A 479 13.89 3.00 -14.94
C GLY A 479 15.19 2.37 -14.47
N ARG A 480 15.53 2.44 -13.17
CA ARG A 480 16.73 1.82 -12.61
C ARG A 480 16.53 0.30 -12.50
N VAL A 481 17.53 -0.46 -12.91
CA VAL A 481 17.57 -1.92 -12.73
C VAL A 481 17.74 -2.21 -11.24
N VAL A 482 16.77 -2.89 -10.63
CA VAL A 482 16.75 -3.23 -9.20
C VAL A 482 16.92 -4.73 -8.95
N ALA A 483 16.64 -5.56 -9.96
CA ALA A 483 16.81 -7.01 -9.91
C ALA A 483 17.01 -7.57 -11.33
N ALA A 484 17.39 -8.83 -11.42
CA ALA A 484 17.42 -9.60 -12.65
C ALA A 484 16.50 -10.83 -12.53
N LEU A 485 15.59 -11.00 -13.47
CA LEU A 485 14.75 -12.18 -13.63
C LEU A 485 15.48 -13.21 -14.48
N ASN A 486 15.57 -14.45 -14.01
CA ASN A 486 16.40 -15.49 -14.58
C ASN A 486 15.64 -16.80 -14.80
N VAL A 487 15.96 -17.47 -15.92
CA VAL A 487 15.62 -18.87 -16.18
C VAL A 487 16.91 -19.66 -16.32
N ALA A 488 17.05 -20.73 -15.53
CA ALA A 488 18.20 -21.62 -15.56
C ALA A 488 17.78 -23.04 -15.97
N MET A 489 18.55 -23.65 -16.87
CA MET A 489 18.25 -24.95 -17.47
C MET A 489 19.50 -25.74 -17.79
N HIS A 490 19.34 -27.03 -18.05
CA HIS A 490 20.43 -27.85 -18.57
C HIS A 490 20.68 -27.57 -20.06
N ALA A 491 21.95 -27.32 -20.45
CA ALA A 491 22.33 -26.91 -21.81
C ALA A 491 21.89 -27.89 -22.89
N ALA A 492 21.86 -29.21 -22.59
CA ALA A 492 21.42 -30.25 -23.55
C ALA A 492 19.93 -30.20 -23.89
N ARG A 493 19.08 -29.44 -23.17
CA ARG A 493 17.64 -29.41 -23.44
C ARG A 493 17.25 -28.44 -24.54
N ARG A 494 17.93 -27.31 -24.63
CA ARG A 494 17.65 -26.27 -25.60
C ARG A 494 18.94 -25.62 -26.06
N THR A 495 19.07 -25.36 -27.34
CA THR A 495 20.18 -24.57 -27.87
C THR A 495 20.08 -23.11 -27.42
N ALA A 496 21.17 -22.37 -27.47
CA ALA A 496 21.17 -20.93 -27.19
C ALA A 496 20.20 -20.16 -28.11
N ALA A 497 20.06 -20.60 -29.37
CA ALA A 497 19.08 -20.03 -30.31
C ALA A 497 17.64 -20.29 -29.86
N ALA A 498 17.32 -21.54 -29.45
CA ALA A 498 15.99 -21.88 -28.92
C ALA A 498 15.66 -21.13 -27.62
N CYS A 499 16.65 -20.85 -26.78
CA CYS A 499 16.43 -20.00 -25.58
C CYS A 499 15.99 -18.59 -25.96
N ARG A 500 16.58 -18.00 -27.01
CA ARG A 500 16.20 -16.67 -27.49
C ARG A 500 14.81 -16.63 -28.13
N THR A 501 14.40 -17.70 -28.82
CA THR A 501 13.09 -17.75 -29.48
C THR A 501 11.95 -18.13 -28.55
N ASP A 502 12.16 -19.07 -27.61
CA ASP A 502 11.07 -19.66 -26.83
C ASP A 502 11.00 -19.10 -25.40
N ILE A 503 12.16 -18.82 -24.77
CA ILE A 503 12.22 -18.43 -23.35
C ILE A 503 12.27 -16.92 -23.21
N LEU A 504 13.08 -16.21 -23.99
CA LEU A 504 13.28 -14.77 -23.86
C LEU A 504 11.98 -13.96 -23.96
N PRO A 505 11.03 -14.24 -24.87
CA PRO A 505 9.76 -13.51 -24.93
C PRO A 505 8.92 -13.69 -23.67
N GLU A 506 8.83 -14.90 -23.11
CA GLU A 506 8.09 -15.19 -21.88
C GLU A 506 8.78 -14.57 -20.65
N LEU A 507 10.11 -14.60 -20.62
CA LEU A 507 10.91 -13.98 -19.58
C LEU A 507 10.72 -12.46 -19.59
N SER A 508 10.81 -11.82 -20.74
CA SER A 508 10.61 -10.37 -20.89
C SER A 508 9.18 -9.93 -20.55
N ARG A 509 8.18 -10.71 -20.99
CA ARG A 509 6.78 -10.47 -20.62
C ARG A 509 6.58 -10.54 -19.09
N THR A 510 7.20 -11.52 -18.45
CA THR A 510 7.10 -11.69 -16.99
C THR A 510 7.80 -10.56 -16.26
N ALA A 511 8.97 -10.10 -16.71
CA ALA A 511 9.65 -8.93 -16.18
C ALA A 511 8.75 -7.68 -16.24
N THR A 512 8.09 -7.44 -17.38
CA THR A 512 7.13 -6.32 -17.54
C THR A 512 5.96 -6.40 -16.55
N LEU A 513 5.45 -7.60 -16.24
CA LEU A 513 4.39 -7.77 -15.25
C LEU A 513 4.89 -7.45 -13.83
N ILE A 514 6.10 -7.90 -13.47
CA ILE A 514 6.73 -7.59 -12.18
C ILE A 514 6.98 -6.07 -12.08
N GLU A 515 7.51 -5.44 -13.12
CA GLU A 515 7.76 -3.99 -13.19
C GLU A 515 6.46 -3.18 -13.04
N ALA A 516 5.36 -3.63 -13.62
CA ALA A 516 4.05 -2.99 -13.47
C ALA A 516 3.56 -3.04 -12.02
N ASP A 517 3.62 -4.20 -11.36
CA ASP A 517 3.25 -4.35 -9.95
C ASP A 517 4.20 -3.57 -9.03
N LEU A 518 5.51 -3.60 -9.31
CA LEU A 518 6.53 -2.84 -8.57
C LEU A 518 6.34 -1.32 -8.71
N SER A 519 5.96 -0.85 -9.89
CA SER A 519 5.68 0.57 -10.14
C SER A 519 4.48 1.08 -9.34
N VAL A 520 3.46 0.24 -9.19
CA VAL A 520 2.28 0.56 -8.37
C VAL A 520 2.64 0.53 -6.88
N ALA A 521 3.28 -0.54 -6.42
CA ALA A 521 3.68 -0.70 -5.02
C ALA A 521 4.66 0.39 -4.58
N GLY A 522 5.66 0.70 -5.41
CA GLY A 522 6.73 1.66 -5.12
C GLY A 522 6.37 3.13 -5.34
N ARG A 523 5.09 3.48 -5.54
CA ARG A 523 4.73 4.89 -5.83
C ARG A 523 4.93 5.80 -4.61
N PHE A 524 4.56 5.36 -3.43
CA PHE A 524 4.64 6.13 -2.17
C PHE A 524 5.28 5.36 -1.03
N VAL A 525 5.74 4.15 -1.29
CA VAL A 525 6.44 3.33 -0.30
C VAL A 525 7.76 2.83 -0.88
N HIS A 526 8.75 2.62 -0.02
CA HIS A 526 9.97 1.94 -0.43
C HIS A 526 9.72 0.43 -0.47
N VAL A 527 9.94 -0.21 -1.63
CA VAL A 527 9.86 -1.68 -1.79
C VAL A 527 11.26 -2.27 -1.58
N PRO A 528 11.48 -3.04 -0.49
CA PRO A 528 12.79 -3.64 -0.24
C PRO A 528 13.14 -4.66 -1.34
N PRO A 529 14.40 -4.69 -1.79
CA PRO A 529 14.86 -5.66 -2.79
C PRO A 529 15.05 -7.08 -2.22
N THR A 530 15.10 -7.19 -0.88
CA THR A 530 15.33 -8.45 -0.13
C THR A 530 14.33 -8.61 1.00
#